data_2a8dfdc1b7a7efc11541c00f966414e8
#
_entry.id   2a8dfdc1b7a7efc11541c00f966414e8
#
_cell.length_a   1.000
_cell.length_b   1.000
_cell.length_c   1.000
_cell.angle_alpha   90.00
_cell.angle_beta   90.00
_cell.angle_gamma   90.00
#
_symmetry.space_group_name_H-M   'P 1'
#
loop_
_entity.id
_entity.type
_entity.pdbx_description
1 polymer ?
#
loop_
_entity_poly.entity_id
_entity_poly.type
_entity_poly.pdbx_seq_one_letter_code
_entity_poly.pdbx_strand_id
1 'polypeptide(L)'
;DFILSLEIVIIALGTVIEKEHPLVTQIIVVSLVAILATIGVYGIVALIVRMDDAGFFLMKKSKNKGFLSKFGEILVKALPIVIKILGVVGTIALILVSGGIFLHNIDYIHHIIPHTIPSTIIEFGLGIVFGLVAVLLMTIFKKISSKLKSTKS
;
A
#
# COMPACT_ATOMS: atom_id res chain seq x y z
N ASP A 1 5.73 -1.45 6.38
CA ASP A 1 5.75 -2.82 5.83
C ASP A 1 4.97 -3.83 6.68
N PHE A 2 5.18 -3.86 8.02
CA PHE A 2 4.46 -4.78 8.91
C PHE A 2 2.94 -4.58 8.87
N ILE A 3 2.48 -3.34 8.94
CA ILE A 3 1.04 -3.00 8.92
C ILE A 3 0.42 -3.39 7.59
N LEU A 4 1.10 -3.14 6.47
CA LEU A 4 0.63 -3.51 5.14
C LEU A 4 0.55 -5.04 4.98
N SER A 5 1.54 -5.77 5.48
CA SER A 5 1.53 -7.24 5.47
C SER A 5 0.38 -7.80 6.31
N LEU A 6 0.12 -7.22 7.48
CA LEU A 6 -1.00 -7.60 8.34
C LEU A 6 -2.34 -7.33 7.66
N GLU A 7 -2.49 -6.20 6.99
CA GLU A 7 -3.68 -5.83 6.24
C GLU A 7 -3.99 -6.84 5.13
N ILE A 8 -2.99 -7.21 4.32
CA ILE A 8 -3.14 -8.20 3.25
C ILE A 8 -3.58 -9.55 3.81
N VAL A 9 -3.00 -9.98 4.94
CA VAL A 9 -3.36 -11.23 5.61
C VAL A 9 -4.80 -11.19 6.14
N ILE A 10 -5.23 -10.08 6.73
CA ILE A 10 -6.60 -9.91 7.25
C ILE A 10 -7.61 -9.94 6.11
N ILE A 11 -7.34 -9.27 4.99
CA ILE A 11 -8.20 -9.29 3.81
C ILE A 11 -8.31 -10.71 3.24
N ALA A 12 -7.18 -11.41 3.10
CA ALA A 12 -7.17 -12.79 2.63
C ALA A 12 -7.96 -13.72 3.56
N LEU A 13 -7.81 -13.55 4.88
CA LEU A 13 -8.54 -14.31 5.87
C LEU A 13 -10.05 -14.04 5.78
N GLY A 14 -10.47 -12.77 5.68
CA GLY A 14 -11.86 -12.39 5.51
C GLY A 14 -12.51 -13.06 4.30
N THR A 15 -11.84 -13.02 3.15
CA THR A 15 -12.34 -13.65 1.90
C THR A 15 -12.54 -15.17 2.02
N VAL A 16 -11.71 -15.84 2.82
CA VAL A 16 -11.78 -17.30 2.99
C VAL A 16 -12.82 -17.70 4.02
N ILE A 17 -13.03 -16.88 5.06
CA ILE A 17 -14.05 -17.10 6.09
C ILE A 17 -15.46 -16.95 5.50
N GLU A 18 -15.70 -15.91 4.69
CA GLU A 18 -17.00 -15.68 4.04
C GLU A 18 -17.48 -16.87 3.19
N LYS A 19 -16.58 -17.68 2.68
CA LYS A 19 -16.89 -18.85 1.83
C LYS A 19 -17.06 -20.15 2.61
N GLU A 20 -17.12 -20.12 3.94
CA GLU A 20 -17.30 -21.30 4.81
C GLU A 20 -16.33 -22.47 4.51
N HIS A 21 -15.11 -22.16 4.10
CA HIS A 21 -14.11 -23.19 3.80
C HIS A 21 -13.58 -23.87 5.09
N PRO A 22 -13.21 -25.16 5.02
CA PRO A 22 -12.64 -25.86 6.17
C PRO A 22 -11.37 -25.16 6.67
N LEU A 23 -11.13 -25.21 8.00
CA LEU A 23 -10.01 -24.54 8.68
C LEU A 23 -8.65 -24.82 8.02
N VAL A 24 -8.44 -26.04 7.54
CA VAL A 24 -7.19 -26.42 6.85
C VAL A 24 -6.99 -25.60 5.57
N THR A 25 -8.05 -25.41 4.79
CA THR A 25 -8.02 -24.60 3.57
C THR A 25 -7.75 -23.13 3.89
N GLN A 26 -8.35 -22.59 4.96
CA GLN A 26 -8.11 -21.22 5.41
C GLN A 26 -6.63 -21.00 5.76
N ILE A 27 -6.04 -21.91 6.54
CA ILE A 27 -4.63 -21.82 6.95
C ILE A 27 -3.71 -21.90 5.72
N ILE A 28 -3.96 -22.81 4.78
CA ILE A 28 -3.13 -22.96 3.58
C ILE A 28 -3.20 -21.71 2.72
N VAL A 29 -4.39 -21.20 2.44
CA VAL A 29 -4.59 -20.02 1.59
C VAL A 29 -3.93 -18.79 2.20
N VAL A 30 -4.17 -18.51 3.48
CA VAL A 30 -3.59 -17.35 4.18
C VAL A 30 -2.07 -17.46 4.24
N SER A 31 -1.52 -18.62 4.51
CA SER A 31 -0.07 -18.86 4.52
C SER A 31 0.55 -18.63 3.13
N LEU A 32 -0.09 -19.15 2.09
CA LEU A 32 0.37 -18.98 0.71
C LEU A 32 0.35 -17.52 0.28
N VAL A 33 -0.74 -16.81 0.58
CA VAL A 33 -0.88 -15.38 0.29
C VAL A 33 0.18 -14.58 1.04
N ALA A 34 0.40 -14.86 2.32
CA ALA A 34 1.42 -14.18 3.12
C ALA A 34 2.83 -14.36 2.55
N ILE A 35 3.18 -15.59 2.14
CA ILE A 35 4.48 -15.89 1.52
C ILE A 35 4.62 -15.17 0.17
N LEU A 36 3.62 -15.28 -0.70
CA LEU A 36 3.64 -14.64 -2.02
C LEU A 36 3.69 -13.11 -1.92
N ALA A 37 2.92 -12.53 -1.02
CA ALA A 37 2.94 -11.09 -0.77
C ALA A 37 4.30 -10.63 -0.25
N THR A 38 4.90 -11.37 0.68
CA THR A 38 6.22 -11.06 1.22
C THR A 38 7.28 -11.11 0.12
N ILE A 39 7.35 -12.19 -0.64
CA ILE A 39 8.31 -12.35 -1.74
C ILE A 39 8.08 -11.28 -2.81
N GLY A 40 6.83 -11.01 -3.18
CA GLY A 40 6.47 -10.01 -4.18
C GLY A 40 6.89 -8.60 -3.77
N VAL A 41 6.51 -8.17 -2.57
CA VAL A 41 6.83 -6.82 -2.08
C VAL A 41 8.33 -6.64 -1.90
N TYR A 42 9.01 -7.55 -1.20
CA TYR A 42 10.45 -7.43 -1.00
C TYR A 42 11.24 -7.62 -2.29
N GLY A 43 10.76 -8.48 -3.21
CA GLY A 43 11.36 -8.65 -4.53
C GLY A 43 11.29 -7.38 -5.37
N ILE A 44 10.14 -6.72 -5.41
CA ILE A 44 9.97 -5.44 -6.12
C ILE A 44 10.83 -4.35 -5.50
N VAL A 45 10.84 -4.21 -4.19
CA VAL A 45 11.67 -3.23 -3.48
C VAL A 45 13.15 -3.48 -3.74
N ALA A 46 13.61 -4.72 -3.66
CA ALA A 46 15.00 -5.08 -3.95
C ALA A 46 15.39 -4.76 -5.41
N LEU A 47 14.47 -4.99 -6.36
CA LEU A 47 14.67 -4.67 -7.78
C LEU A 47 14.81 -3.15 -7.99
N ILE A 48 13.96 -2.35 -7.34
CA ILE A 48 13.96 -0.89 -7.42
C ILE A 48 15.27 -0.34 -6.83
N VAL A 49 15.66 -0.79 -5.65
CA VAL A 49 16.90 -0.33 -5.00
C VAL A 49 18.14 -0.73 -5.81
N ARG A 50 18.14 -1.91 -6.42
CA ARG A 50 19.27 -2.36 -7.26
C ARG A 50 19.29 -1.76 -8.65
N MET A 51 18.24 -1.11 -9.09
CA MET A 51 18.18 -0.45 -10.40
C MET A 51 19.22 0.67 -10.51
N ASP A 52 19.50 1.36 -9.41
CA ASP A 52 20.53 2.40 -9.33
C ASP A 52 21.94 1.79 -9.49
N ASP A 53 22.23 0.76 -8.71
CA ASP A 53 23.53 0.04 -8.80
C ASP A 53 23.75 -0.55 -10.18
N ALA A 54 22.72 -1.15 -10.78
CA ALA A 54 22.79 -1.69 -12.14
C ALA A 54 23.05 -0.59 -13.18
N GLY A 55 22.41 0.58 -13.02
CA GLY A 55 22.61 1.73 -13.88
C GLY A 55 24.05 2.24 -13.81
N PHE A 56 24.60 2.43 -12.62
CA PHE A 56 25.99 2.83 -12.42
C PHE A 56 26.99 1.79 -12.95
N PHE A 57 26.72 0.50 -12.75
CA PHE A 57 27.56 -0.58 -13.29
C PHE A 57 27.62 -0.55 -14.81
N LEU A 58 26.48 -0.35 -15.49
CA LEU A 58 26.39 -0.25 -16.95
C LEU A 58 27.17 0.97 -17.49
N MET A 59 27.02 2.12 -16.83
CA MET A 59 27.76 3.34 -17.20
C MET A 59 29.28 3.16 -17.04
N LYS A 60 29.71 2.57 -15.95
CA LYS A 60 31.13 2.31 -15.67
C LYS A 60 31.74 1.31 -16.66
N LYS A 61 31.02 0.23 -16.98
CA LYS A 61 31.49 -0.81 -17.92
C LYS A 61 31.61 -0.29 -19.36
N SER A 62 30.76 0.65 -19.74
CA SER A 62 30.77 1.24 -21.09
C SER A 62 31.71 2.45 -21.22
N LYS A 63 32.53 2.76 -20.19
CA LYS A 63 33.40 3.94 -20.13
C LYS A 63 32.65 5.25 -20.49
N ASN A 64 31.40 5.35 -20.08
CA ASN A 64 30.50 6.48 -20.38
C ASN A 64 30.29 6.76 -21.88
N LYS A 65 30.45 5.75 -22.75
CA LYS A 65 30.25 5.88 -24.20
C LYS A 65 29.37 4.75 -24.73
N GLY A 66 28.48 5.09 -25.69
CA GLY A 66 27.66 4.13 -26.39
C GLY A 66 26.26 3.88 -25.79
N PHE A 67 25.56 2.92 -26.36
CA PHE A 67 24.16 2.58 -26.02
C PHE A 67 23.98 2.10 -24.56
N LEU A 68 24.94 1.32 -24.03
CA LEU A 68 24.90 0.83 -22.66
C LEU A 68 25.00 1.95 -21.63
N SER A 69 25.77 3.00 -21.91
CA SER A 69 25.87 4.16 -21.03
C SER A 69 24.55 4.93 -20.95
N LYS A 70 23.90 5.14 -22.11
CA LYS A 70 22.58 5.79 -22.16
C LYS A 70 21.52 4.98 -21.41
N PHE A 71 21.56 3.66 -21.54
CA PHE A 71 20.63 2.78 -20.84
C PHE A 71 20.85 2.82 -19.32
N GLY A 72 22.10 2.82 -18.86
CA GLY A 72 22.44 2.99 -17.45
C GLY A 72 21.98 4.35 -16.89
N GLU A 73 22.17 5.41 -17.67
CA GLU A 73 21.69 6.76 -17.28
C GLU A 73 20.16 6.84 -17.18
N ILE A 74 19.43 6.17 -18.09
CA ILE A 74 17.98 6.07 -18.03
C ILE A 74 17.53 5.32 -16.79
N LEU A 75 18.19 4.21 -16.42
CA LEU A 75 17.88 3.45 -15.22
C LEU A 75 18.01 4.30 -13.95
N VAL A 76 19.11 5.01 -13.80
CA VAL A 76 19.35 5.89 -12.64
C VAL A 76 18.32 7.02 -12.59
N LYS A 77 18.05 7.65 -13.72
CA LYS A 77 17.05 8.75 -13.80
C LYS A 77 15.61 8.28 -13.63
N ALA A 78 15.30 7.04 -13.98
CA ALA A 78 13.98 6.46 -13.83
C ALA A 78 13.63 6.15 -12.36
N LEU A 79 14.64 5.88 -11.51
CA LEU A 79 14.43 5.50 -10.12
C LEU A 79 13.50 6.47 -9.35
N PRO A 80 13.77 7.78 -9.30
CA PRO A 80 12.91 8.72 -8.57
C PRO A 80 11.51 8.82 -9.17
N ILE A 81 11.38 8.61 -10.49
CA ILE A 81 10.08 8.61 -11.18
C ILE A 81 9.28 7.37 -10.77
N VAL A 82 9.91 6.20 -10.77
CA VAL A 82 9.30 4.93 -10.36
C VAL A 82 8.83 5.01 -8.90
N ILE A 83 9.67 5.51 -7.99
CA ILE A 83 9.31 5.69 -6.58
C ILE A 83 8.11 6.63 -6.43
N LYS A 84 8.08 7.73 -7.18
CA LYS A 84 6.97 8.69 -7.16
C LYS A 84 5.67 8.07 -7.66
N ILE A 85 5.72 7.33 -8.77
CA ILE A 85 4.56 6.62 -9.33
C ILE A 85 4.04 5.59 -8.34
N LEU A 86 4.92 4.76 -7.76
CA LEU A 86 4.56 3.77 -6.75
C LEU A 86 3.94 4.41 -5.51
N GLY A 87 4.45 5.56 -5.09
CA GLY A 87 3.88 6.32 -3.97
C GLY A 87 2.45 6.78 -4.25
N VAL A 88 2.20 7.33 -5.44
CA VAL A 88 0.86 7.78 -5.84
C VAL A 88 -0.10 6.60 -5.99
N VAL A 89 0.31 5.57 -6.74
CA VAL A 89 -0.51 4.37 -6.96
C VAL A 89 -0.80 3.65 -5.65
N GLY A 90 0.22 3.51 -4.79
CA GLY A 90 0.05 2.89 -3.47
C GLY A 90 -0.90 3.68 -2.57
N THR A 91 -0.81 5.00 -2.58
CA THR A 91 -1.74 5.85 -1.81
C THR A 91 -3.18 5.69 -2.28
N ILE A 92 -3.42 5.70 -3.59
CA ILE A 92 -4.75 5.49 -4.17
C ILE A 92 -5.28 4.10 -3.80
N ALA A 93 -4.45 3.07 -3.93
CA ALA A 93 -4.82 1.70 -3.57
C ALA A 93 -5.19 1.57 -2.09
N LEU A 94 -4.41 2.16 -1.18
CA LEU A 94 -4.71 2.16 0.25
C LEU A 94 -6.03 2.87 0.59
N ILE A 95 -6.32 4.00 -0.07
CA ILE A 95 -7.59 4.71 0.10
C ILE A 95 -8.76 3.84 -0.35
N LEU A 96 -8.65 3.18 -1.50
CA LEU A 96 -9.69 2.29 -2.03
C LEU A 96 -9.92 1.08 -1.11
N VAL A 97 -8.85 0.40 -0.69
CA VAL A 97 -8.95 -0.76 0.19
C VAL A 97 -9.57 -0.38 1.54
N SER A 98 -9.11 0.73 2.13
CA SER A 98 -9.68 1.26 3.38
C SER A 98 -11.17 1.57 3.23
N GLY A 99 -11.57 2.26 2.17
CA GLY A 99 -12.97 2.56 1.88
C GLY A 99 -13.82 1.31 1.65
N GLY A 100 -13.27 0.32 0.96
CA GLY A 100 -13.92 -0.97 0.70
C GLY A 100 -14.17 -1.75 2.00
N ILE A 101 -13.21 -1.77 2.93
CA ILE A 101 -13.40 -2.39 4.24
C ILE A 101 -14.56 -1.75 5.00
N PHE A 102 -14.64 -0.41 5.01
CA PHE A 102 -15.75 0.30 5.64
C PHE A 102 -17.09 0.02 4.94
N LEU A 103 -17.09 0.01 3.60
CA LEU A 103 -18.30 -0.26 2.82
C LEU A 103 -18.88 -1.66 3.09
N HIS A 104 -18.01 -2.68 3.18
CA HIS A 104 -18.44 -4.07 3.38
C HIS A 104 -18.78 -4.41 4.84
N ASN A 105 -18.22 -3.70 5.81
CA ASN A 105 -18.46 -3.98 7.23
C ASN A 105 -19.60 -3.15 7.84
N ILE A 106 -20.14 -2.17 7.12
CA ILE A 106 -21.25 -1.33 7.62
C ILE A 106 -22.46 -1.56 6.72
N ASP A 107 -23.30 -2.54 7.08
CA ASP A 107 -24.56 -2.87 6.37
C ASP A 107 -25.47 -1.65 6.19
N TYR A 108 -25.41 -0.69 7.09
CA TYR A 108 -26.21 0.53 7.05
C TYR A 108 -25.89 1.42 5.84
N ILE A 109 -24.64 1.38 5.36
CA ILE A 109 -24.20 2.16 4.20
C ILE A 109 -24.79 1.57 2.90
N HIS A 110 -24.94 0.26 2.82
CA HIS A 110 -25.53 -0.43 1.67
C HIS A 110 -26.98 -0.01 1.39
N HIS A 111 -27.73 0.37 2.44
CA HIS A 111 -29.13 0.77 2.29
C HIS A 111 -29.32 2.24 1.87
N ILE A 112 -28.31 3.08 2.05
CA ILE A 112 -28.39 4.53 1.77
C ILE A 112 -27.90 4.87 0.38
N ILE A 113 -27.09 4.01 -0.23
CA ILE A 113 -26.43 4.32 -1.50
C ILE A 113 -27.28 3.84 -2.66
N PRO A 114 -27.66 4.74 -3.60
CA PRO A 114 -28.36 4.36 -4.82
C PRO A 114 -27.47 3.46 -5.68
N HIS A 115 -28.01 2.37 -6.19
CA HIS A 115 -27.32 1.41 -7.09
C HIS A 115 -26.79 2.02 -8.40
N THR A 116 -26.99 3.30 -8.61
CA THR A 116 -26.58 4.03 -9.84
C THR A 116 -25.10 4.43 -9.81
N ILE A 117 -24.43 4.44 -8.63
CA ILE A 117 -23.05 4.89 -8.49
C ILE A 117 -22.12 3.68 -8.41
N PRO A 118 -21.03 3.62 -9.22
CA PRO A 118 -20.03 2.56 -9.11
C PRO A 118 -19.46 2.46 -7.69
N SER A 119 -19.40 1.26 -7.13
CA SER A 119 -18.88 0.99 -5.77
C SER A 119 -17.49 1.60 -5.52
N THR A 120 -16.65 1.60 -6.54
CA THR A 120 -15.28 2.16 -6.49
C THR A 120 -15.25 3.66 -6.14
N ILE A 121 -16.24 4.44 -6.61
CA ILE A 121 -16.32 5.87 -6.29
C ILE A 121 -16.71 6.06 -4.83
N ILE A 122 -17.60 5.23 -4.34
CA ILE A 122 -18.06 5.24 -2.96
C ILE A 122 -16.94 4.83 -2.01
N GLU A 123 -16.23 3.76 -2.34
CA GLU A 123 -15.05 3.28 -1.61
C GLU A 123 -13.98 4.36 -1.52
N PHE A 124 -13.70 5.04 -2.63
CA PHE A 124 -12.74 6.14 -2.66
C PHE A 124 -13.19 7.31 -1.80
N GLY A 125 -14.46 7.70 -1.89
CA GLY A 125 -15.04 8.76 -1.07
C GLY A 125 -15.00 8.45 0.43
N LEU A 126 -15.41 7.24 0.81
CA LEU A 126 -15.36 6.76 2.20
C LEU A 126 -13.92 6.71 2.72
N GLY A 127 -12.98 6.18 1.93
CA GLY A 127 -11.57 6.13 2.29
C GLY A 127 -10.99 7.52 2.58
N ILE A 128 -11.34 8.53 1.78
CA ILE A 128 -10.93 9.93 2.03
C ILE A 128 -11.54 10.47 3.32
N VAL A 129 -12.85 10.29 3.53
CA VAL A 129 -13.55 10.81 4.70
C VAL A 129 -12.98 10.20 5.99
N PHE A 130 -12.87 8.88 6.05
CA PHE A 130 -12.30 8.20 7.23
C PHE A 130 -10.81 8.49 7.40
N GLY A 131 -10.07 8.63 6.31
CA GLY A 131 -8.67 9.05 6.34
C GLY A 131 -8.50 10.46 6.94
N LEU A 132 -9.34 11.42 6.54
CA LEU A 132 -9.34 12.77 7.13
C LEU A 132 -9.70 12.77 8.61
N VAL A 133 -10.71 11.98 9.01
CA VAL A 133 -11.09 11.83 10.42
C VAL A 133 -9.92 11.28 11.23
N ALA A 134 -9.23 10.24 10.72
CA ALA A 134 -8.06 9.66 11.37
C ALA A 134 -6.91 10.66 11.54
N VAL A 135 -6.63 11.46 10.50
CA VAL A 135 -5.60 12.53 10.54
C VAL A 135 -5.97 13.60 11.57
N LEU A 136 -7.24 14.02 11.63
CA LEU A 136 -7.73 14.98 12.62
C LEU A 136 -7.55 14.44 14.04
N LEU A 137 -7.97 13.21 14.30
CA LEU A 137 -7.81 12.56 15.61
C LEU A 137 -6.35 12.47 16.02
N MET A 138 -5.47 12.07 15.09
CA MET A 138 -4.03 11.96 15.36
C MET A 138 -3.40 13.34 15.63
N THR A 139 -3.83 14.37 14.94
CA THR A 139 -3.36 15.75 15.14
C THR A 139 -3.78 16.28 16.49
N ILE A 140 -5.03 16.03 16.91
CA ILE A 140 -5.55 16.40 18.23
C ILE A 140 -4.77 15.66 19.33
N PHE A 141 -4.55 14.34 19.15
CA PHE A 141 -3.81 13.53 20.10
C PHE A 141 -2.35 13.98 20.25
N LYS A 142 -1.67 14.30 19.14
CA LYS A 142 -0.33 14.89 19.17
C LYS A 142 -0.29 16.23 19.92
N LYS A 143 -1.28 17.09 19.69
CA LYS A 143 -1.35 18.41 20.33
C LYS A 143 -1.60 18.30 21.85
N ILE A 144 -2.41 17.33 22.27
CA ILE A 144 -2.65 17.04 23.70
C ILE A 144 -1.39 16.45 24.33
N SER A 145 -0.77 15.47 23.68
CA SER A 145 0.45 14.83 24.17
C SER A 145 1.64 15.80 24.30
N SER A 146 1.79 16.73 23.36
CA SER A 146 2.85 17.76 23.42
C SER A 146 2.60 18.75 24.56
N LYS A 147 1.34 19.14 24.84
CA LYS A 147 1.01 19.99 25.99
C LYS A 147 1.29 19.30 27.33
N LEU A 148 0.95 18.01 27.45
CA LEU A 148 1.23 17.24 28.66
C LEU A 148 2.74 17.08 28.94
N LYS A 149 3.57 17.02 27.90
CA LYS A 149 5.02 16.91 28.03
C LYS A 149 5.67 18.25 28.42
N SER A 150 5.09 19.37 27.99
CA SER A 150 5.54 20.74 28.33
C SER A 150 5.20 21.15 29.78
N THR A 151 4.23 20.49 30.40
CA THR A 151 3.83 20.80 31.79
C THR A 151 4.66 20.03 32.84
N LYS A 152 5.50 19.08 32.38
CA LYS A 152 6.33 18.20 33.23
C LYS A 152 7.83 18.59 33.24
N SER A 153 8.21 19.65 32.57
CA SER A 153 9.55 20.27 32.57
C SER A 153 9.48 21.64 33.21
#